data_29d09c1094fdf28333d62dc6d16297dd
#
_entry.id   29d09c1094fdf28333d62dc6d16297dd
#
_cell.length_a   1.000
_cell.length_b   1.000
_cell.length_c   1.000
_cell.angle_alpha   90.00
_cell.angle_beta   90.00
_cell.angle_gamma   90.00
#
_symmetry.space_group_name_H-M   'P 1'
#
loop_
_entity.id
_entity.type
_entity.pdbx_description
1 polymer ?
#
loop_
_entity_poly.entity_id
_entity_poly.type
_entity_poly.pdbx_seq_one_letter_code
_entity_poly.pdbx_strand_id
1 'polypeptide(L)'
;YGVVAQMFAFLIPAPLLLFLTGGRNYTFARTESRYLVLACGLILLTLITFSLVYAALDIKPSQLAYLDMKDILKNKGAFLFLTAIIVPAYEEWIFRGLLFGILVTESTRRREAVFATIFVSLLFTAVHIEGAHSLSALPPIFAMSIVLHLMTWKSGSLWPSFCAHSLQNLLAASTMLAAAAKSAAR
;
A
#
# COMPACT_ATOMS: atom_id res chain seq x y z
N TYR A 1 -9.09 -10.63 -14.37
CA TYR A 1 -10.15 -11.29 -13.57
C TYR A 1 -9.66 -11.78 -12.19
N GLY A 2 -8.37 -12.14 -12.01
CA GLY A 2 -7.85 -12.69 -10.74
C GLY A 2 -7.92 -11.75 -9.55
N VAL A 3 -7.51 -10.49 -9.70
CA VAL A 3 -7.50 -9.49 -8.60
C VAL A 3 -8.92 -9.21 -8.08
N VAL A 4 -9.88 -9.02 -8.99
CA VAL A 4 -11.28 -8.75 -8.62
C VAL A 4 -11.89 -9.95 -7.88
N ALA A 5 -11.63 -11.18 -8.33
CA ALA A 5 -12.09 -12.40 -7.64
C ALA A 5 -11.46 -12.56 -6.25
N GLN A 6 -10.17 -12.27 -6.11
CA GLN A 6 -9.49 -12.23 -4.80
C GLN A 6 -10.09 -11.16 -3.88
N MET A 7 -10.43 -9.99 -4.43
CA MET A 7 -11.12 -8.94 -3.68
C MET A 7 -12.42 -9.45 -3.05
N PHE A 8 -13.27 -10.13 -3.82
CA PHE A 8 -14.54 -10.66 -3.31
C PHE A 8 -14.35 -11.82 -2.33
N ALA A 9 -13.32 -12.65 -2.49
CA ALA A 9 -13.05 -13.76 -1.60
C ALA A 9 -12.75 -13.33 -0.15
N PHE A 10 -12.21 -12.13 0.07
CA PHE A 10 -11.91 -11.58 1.39
C PHE A 10 -13.04 -10.72 1.98
N LEU A 11 -13.97 -10.22 1.16
CA LEU A 11 -15.03 -9.31 1.59
C LEU A 11 -15.99 -9.92 2.61
N ILE A 12 -16.27 -11.22 2.54
CA ILE A 12 -17.25 -11.89 3.38
C ILE A 12 -16.61 -12.51 4.65
N PRO A 13 -15.53 -13.33 4.56
CA PRO A 13 -14.98 -14.00 5.74
C PRO A 13 -14.22 -13.05 6.68
N ALA A 14 -13.66 -11.97 6.18
CA ALA A 14 -12.80 -11.13 6.99
C ALA A 14 -13.54 -10.30 8.07
N PRO A 15 -14.69 -9.65 7.81
CA PRO A 15 -15.49 -9.01 8.87
C PRO A 15 -16.01 -10.00 9.93
N LEU A 16 -16.37 -11.21 9.49
CA LEU A 16 -16.81 -12.26 10.40
C LEU A 16 -15.66 -12.72 11.31
N LEU A 17 -14.47 -12.94 10.76
CA LEU A 17 -13.28 -13.28 11.53
C LEU A 17 -12.91 -12.17 12.52
N LEU A 18 -12.96 -10.90 12.11
CA LEU A 18 -12.71 -9.78 13.01
C LEU A 18 -13.68 -9.75 14.18
N PHE A 19 -14.96 -9.99 13.91
CA PHE A 19 -16.00 -10.08 14.94
C PHE A 19 -15.76 -11.27 15.89
N LEU A 20 -15.46 -12.45 15.36
CA LEU A 20 -15.25 -13.67 16.14
C LEU A 20 -13.97 -13.65 16.98
N THR A 21 -12.94 -12.97 16.53
CA THR A 21 -11.65 -12.89 17.24
C THR A 21 -11.58 -11.77 18.27
N GLY A 22 -12.56 -10.88 18.33
CA GLY A 22 -12.51 -9.68 19.18
C GLY A 22 -11.37 -8.73 18.80
N GLY A 23 -10.91 -8.80 17.55
CA GLY A 23 -9.85 -7.96 17.01
C GLY A 23 -10.19 -6.47 17.04
N ARG A 24 -9.17 -5.63 16.92
CA ARG A 24 -9.34 -4.19 16.88
C ARG A 24 -9.85 -3.76 15.51
N ASN A 25 -11.00 -3.09 15.47
CA ASN A 25 -11.58 -2.60 14.23
C ASN A 25 -10.97 -1.25 13.83
N TYR A 26 -9.95 -1.26 12.99
CA TYR A 26 -9.41 -0.05 12.37
C TYR A 26 -10.30 0.36 11.19
N THR A 27 -10.87 1.57 11.29
CA THR A 27 -11.75 2.13 10.27
C THR A 27 -11.24 3.49 9.81
N PHE A 28 -11.92 4.11 8.84
CA PHE A 28 -11.69 5.50 8.43
C PHE A 28 -12.26 6.50 9.46
N ALA A 29 -12.03 6.24 10.73
CA ALA A 29 -12.43 7.13 11.81
C ALA A 29 -11.63 8.43 11.80
N ARG A 30 -12.22 9.48 12.35
CA ARG A 30 -11.57 10.80 12.47
C ARG A 30 -10.24 10.66 13.24
N THR A 31 -9.20 11.31 12.74
CA THR A 31 -7.86 11.31 13.34
C THR A 31 -7.26 12.72 13.33
N GLU A 32 -6.20 12.92 14.11
CA GLU A 32 -5.48 14.18 14.14
C GLU A 32 -4.65 14.38 12.87
N SER A 33 -4.66 15.60 12.31
CA SER A 33 -3.93 15.95 11.09
C SER A 33 -2.42 15.68 11.16
N ARG A 34 -1.82 15.72 12.35
CA ARG A 34 -0.40 15.38 12.53
C ARG A 34 -0.05 13.99 12.04
N TYR A 35 -0.95 13.01 12.20
CA TYR A 35 -0.71 11.65 11.71
C TYR A 35 -0.77 11.55 10.18
N LEU A 36 -1.63 12.36 9.53
CA LEU A 36 -1.66 12.44 8.07
C LEU A 36 -0.34 13.01 7.52
N VAL A 37 0.09 14.15 8.07
CA VAL A 37 1.34 14.79 7.67
C VAL A 37 2.54 13.87 7.92
N LEU A 38 2.60 13.24 9.10
CA LEU A 38 3.68 12.32 9.45
C LEU A 38 3.72 11.10 8.52
N ALA A 39 2.57 10.51 8.21
CA ALA A 39 2.50 9.34 7.32
C ALA A 39 2.99 9.70 5.91
N CYS A 40 2.50 10.80 5.33
CA CYS A 40 2.94 11.27 4.02
C CYS A 40 4.44 11.62 4.01
N GLY A 41 4.94 12.27 5.07
CA GLY A 41 6.35 12.60 5.21
C GLY A 41 7.25 11.35 5.30
N LEU A 42 6.85 10.34 6.07
CA LEU A 42 7.59 9.08 6.18
C LEU A 42 7.59 8.28 4.87
N ILE A 43 6.49 8.27 4.12
CA ILE A 43 6.47 7.64 2.80
C ILE A 43 7.38 8.37 1.82
N LEU A 44 7.35 9.69 1.76
CA LEU A 44 8.26 10.45 0.92
C LEU A 44 9.73 10.20 1.30
N LEU A 45 10.04 10.17 2.60
CA LEU A 45 11.38 9.83 3.07
C LEU A 45 11.80 8.43 2.63
N THR A 46 10.90 7.45 2.74
CA THR A 46 11.14 6.06 2.29
C THR A 46 11.44 6.04 0.79
N LEU A 47 10.64 6.72 -0.04
CA LEU A 47 10.85 6.80 -1.49
C LEU A 47 12.19 7.45 -1.84
N ILE A 48 12.53 8.57 -1.19
CA ILE A 48 13.81 9.25 -1.41
C ILE A 48 14.97 8.34 -1.00
N THR A 49 14.89 7.69 0.16
CA THR A 49 15.95 6.78 0.64
C THR A 49 16.21 5.65 -0.34
N PHE A 50 15.16 4.94 -0.79
CA PHE A 50 15.34 3.87 -1.76
C PHE A 50 15.81 4.37 -3.12
N SER A 51 15.36 5.55 -3.58
CA SER A 51 15.86 6.16 -4.82
C SER A 51 17.36 6.45 -4.75
N LEU A 52 17.85 6.98 -3.63
CA LEU A 52 19.29 7.26 -3.43
C LEU A 52 20.10 5.96 -3.32
N VAL A 53 19.61 4.97 -2.57
CA VAL A 53 20.27 3.66 -2.45
C VAL A 53 20.37 2.97 -3.80
N TYR A 54 19.29 2.97 -4.59
CA TYR A 54 19.28 2.33 -5.91
C TYR A 54 20.19 3.06 -6.90
N ALA A 55 20.23 4.39 -6.85
CA ALA A 55 21.18 5.16 -7.63
C ALA A 55 22.64 4.86 -7.25
N ALA A 56 22.93 4.75 -5.95
CA ALA A 56 24.27 4.45 -5.45
C ALA A 56 24.76 3.02 -5.78
N LEU A 57 23.82 2.06 -5.88
CA LEU A 57 24.11 0.66 -6.18
C LEU A 57 23.90 0.29 -7.66
N ASP A 58 23.61 1.25 -8.52
CA ASP A 58 23.24 1.05 -9.94
C ASP A 58 22.11 0.02 -10.14
N ILE A 59 21.17 -0.01 -9.20
CA ILE A 59 19.99 -0.86 -9.27
C ILE A 59 18.91 -0.17 -10.10
N LYS A 60 18.53 -0.76 -11.23
CA LYS A 60 17.43 -0.24 -12.05
C LYS A 60 16.09 -0.56 -11.36
N PRO A 61 15.25 0.47 -11.12
CA PRO A 61 13.90 0.24 -10.58
C PRO A 61 13.10 -0.58 -11.58
N SER A 62 12.33 -1.55 -11.07
CA SER A 62 11.44 -2.33 -11.93
C SER A 62 10.31 -1.45 -12.44
N GLN A 63 10.01 -1.58 -13.74
CA GLN A 63 8.82 -0.94 -14.32
C GLN A 63 7.67 -1.94 -14.27
N LEU A 64 6.50 -1.47 -13.88
CA LEU A 64 5.26 -2.26 -13.94
C LEU A 64 4.89 -2.48 -15.42
N ALA A 65 5.04 -3.71 -15.91
CA ALA A 65 4.92 -4.02 -17.34
C ALA A 65 3.59 -4.67 -17.74
N TYR A 66 2.60 -4.75 -16.82
CA TYR A 66 1.34 -5.44 -17.15
C TYR A 66 0.33 -4.64 -17.93
N LEU A 67 0.48 -3.32 -17.98
CA LEU A 67 -0.53 -2.47 -18.56
C LEU A 67 -0.10 -2.07 -19.96
N ASP A 68 -0.94 -2.33 -20.94
CA ASP A 68 -0.72 -1.77 -22.26
C ASP A 68 -0.69 -0.24 -22.14
N MET A 69 0.47 0.33 -22.45
CA MET A 69 0.72 1.76 -22.33
C MET A 69 -0.28 2.58 -23.17
N LYS A 70 -0.80 2.01 -24.25
CA LYS A 70 -1.84 2.65 -25.09
C LYS A 70 -3.17 2.77 -24.36
N ASP A 71 -3.57 1.72 -23.61
CA ASP A 71 -4.80 1.73 -22.82
C ASP A 71 -4.72 2.69 -21.63
N ILE A 72 -3.57 2.78 -20.98
CA ILE A 72 -3.31 3.79 -19.93
C ILE A 72 -3.46 5.20 -20.49
N LEU A 73 -2.83 5.48 -21.63
CA LEU A 73 -2.89 6.80 -22.25
C LEU A 73 -4.29 7.17 -22.73
N LYS A 74 -5.10 6.21 -23.15
CA LYS A 74 -6.49 6.39 -23.56
C LYS A 74 -7.42 6.77 -22.42
N ASN A 75 -7.20 6.21 -21.23
CA ASN A 75 -8.06 6.37 -20.06
C ASN A 75 -7.31 6.87 -18.80
N LYS A 76 -6.49 7.93 -18.96
CA LYS A 76 -5.61 8.47 -17.88
C LYS A 76 -6.34 8.76 -16.56
N GLY A 77 -7.53 9.36 -16.64
CA GLY A 77 -8.33 9.70 -15.47
C GLY A 77 -8.80 8.48 -14.71
N ALA A 78 -9.31 7.48 -15.39
CA ALA A 78 -9.73 6.21 -14.79
C ALA A 78 -8.53 5.47 -14.18
N PHE A 79 -7.39 5.44 -14.88
CA PHE A 79 -6.16 4.84 -14.37
C PHE A 79 -5.68 5.50 -13.07
N LEU A 80 -5.60 6.84 -13.03
CA LEU A 80 -5.20 7.57 -11.83
C LEU A 80 -6.19 7.35 -10.69
N PHE A 81 -7.49 7.41 -10.95
CA PHE A 81 -8.52 7.20 -9.94
C PHE A 81 -8.45 5.80 -9.34
N LEU A 82 -8.37 4.77 -10.17
CA LEU A 82 -8.28 3.39 -9.70
C LEU A 82 -6.98 3.17 -8.91
N THR A 83 -5.84 3.59 -9.46
CA THR A 83 -4.53 3.31 -8.87
C THR A 83 -4.28 4.12 -7.60
N ALA A 84 -4.68 5.39 -7.55
CA ALA A 84 -4.37 6.26 -6.42
C ALA A 84 -5.48 6.30 -5.35
N ILE A 85 -6.69 5.89 -5.65
CA ILE A 85 -7.82 5.98 -4.70
C ILE A 85 -8.41 4.60 -4.39
N ILE A 86 -8.90 3.90 -5.39
CA ILE A 86 -9.68 2.67 -5.15
C ILE A 86 -8.79 1.54 -4.63
N VAL A 87 -7.66 1.29 -5.30
CA VAL A 87 -6.73 0.22 -4.90
C VAL A 87 -6.17 0.46 -3.50
N PRO A 88 -5.60 1.65 -3.16
CA PRO A 88 -5.15 1.93 -1.81
C PRO A 88 -6.26 1.80 -0.76
N ALA A 89 -7.46 2.33 -1.01
CA ALA A 89 -8.56 2.23 -0.04
C ALA A 89 -8.89 0.78 0.30
N TYR A 90 -8.94 -0.07 -0.72
CA TYR A 90 -9.20 -1.49 -0.59
C TYR A 90 -8.06 -2.23 0.13
N GLU A 91 -6.82 -1.99 -0.25
CA GLU A 91 -5.65 -2.62 0.35
C GLU A 91 -5.47 -2.21 1.82
N GLU A 92 -5.66 -0.93 2.15
CA GLU A 92 -5.63 -0.48 3.54
C GLU A 92 -6.72 -1.14 4.37
N TRP A 93 -7.92 -1.25 3.83
CA TRP A 93 -9.02 -1.91 4.53
C TRP A 93 -8.72 -3.38 4.81
N ILE A 94 -8.18 -4.13 3.85
CA ILE A 94 -7.81 -5.55 4.04
C ILE A 94 -6.63 -5.70 4.98
N PHE A 95 -5.50 -5.07 4.66
CA PHE A 95 -4.24 -5.37 5.36
C PHE A 95 -4.17 -4.69 6.74
N ARG A 96 -4.64 -3.46 6.87
CA ARG A 96 -4.58 -2.69 8.12
C ARG A 96 -5.88 -2.75 8.89
N GLY A 97 -7.02 -2.69 8.20
CA GLY A 97 -8.34 -2.81 8.84
C GLY A 97 -8.63 -4.20 9.35
N LEU A 98 -8.48 -5.21 8.51
CA LEU A 98 -8.87 -6.58 8.81
C LEU A 98 -7.72 -7.45 9.32
N LEU A 99 -6.71 -7.73 8.50
CA LEU A 99 -5.66 -8.69 8.87
C LEU A 99 -4.86 -8.22 10.09
N PHE A 100 -4.43 -6.98 10.10
CA PHE A 100 -3.74 -6.42 11.26
C PHE A 100 -4.68 -6.28 12.46
N GLY A 101 -5.93 -5.87 12.23
CA GLY A 101 -6.95 -5.77 13.27
C GLY A 101 -7.28 -7.08 13.97
N ILE A 102 -7.26 -8.22 13.26
CA ILE A 102 -7.44 -9.56 13.84
C ILE A 102 -6.27 -9.92 14.76
N LEU A 103 -5.05 -9.55 14.38
CA LEU A 103 -3.83 -9.89 15.13
C LEU A 103 -3.56 -8.94 16.30
N VAL A 104 -4.13 -7.73 16.28
CA VAL A 104 -3.89 -6.70 17.29
C VAL A 104 -5.20 -6.34 18.01
N THR A 105 -5.31 -6.76 19.27
CA THR A 105 -6.41 -6.42 20.17
C THR A 105 -6.00 -5.25 21.07
N GLU A 106 -6.93 -4.74 21.88
CA GLU A 106 -6.61 -3.67 22.86
C GLU A 106 -5.63 -4.14 23.94
N SER A 107 -5.61 -5.45 24.25
CA SER A 107 -4.69 -6.07 25.21
C SER A 107 -3.35 -6.47 24.62
N THR A 108 -3.16 -6.32 23.30
CA THR A 108 -1.94 -6.75 22.61
C THR A 108 -0.71 -6.00 23.10
N ARG A 109 0.30 -6.74 23.52
CA ARG A 109 1.57 -6.17 23.95
C ARG A 109 2.34 -5.58 22.78
N ARG A 110 3.17 -4.58 23.03
CA ARG A 110 3.98 -3.92 22.00
C ARG A 110 4.80 -4.90 21.13
N ARG A 111 5.34 -5.96 21.71
CA ARG A 111 6.10 -6.99 20.96
C ARG A 111 5.22 -7.72 19.97
N GLU A 112 4.04 -8.12 20.39
CA GLU A 112 3.04 -8.82 19.52
C GLU A 112 2.59 -7.91 18.37
N ALA A 113 2.35 -6.63 18.64
CA ALA A 113 2.02 -5.65 17.60
C ALA A 113 3.17 -5.46 16.59
N VAL A 114 4.44 -5.52 17.03
CA VAL A 114 5.60 -5.50 16.13
C VAL A 114 5.64 -6.76 15.26
N PHE A 115 5.42 -7.94 15.84
CA PHE A 115 5.33 -9.19 15.06
C PHE A 115 4.19 -9.15 14.05
N ALA A 116 3.00 -8.69 14.45
CA ALA A 116 1.87 -8.52 13.56
C ALA A 116 2.19 -7.55 12.40
N THR A 117 2.86 -6.43 12.71
CA THR A 117 3.32 -5.47 11.69
C THR A 117 4.25 -6.13 10.68
N ILE A 118 5.27 -6.85 11.13
CA ILE A 118 6.23 -7.53 10.23
C ILE A 118 5.50 -8.59 9.41
N PHE A 119 4.70 -9.43 10.04
CA PHE A 119 3.99 -10.52 9.39
C PHE A 119 3.04 -10.02 8.29
N VAL A 120 2.18 -9.04 8.61
CA VAL A 120 1.23 -8.50 7.62
C VAL A 120 1.96 -7.71 6.52
N SER A 121 3.11 -7.07 6.84
CA SER A 121 3.94 -6.41 5.82
C SER A 121 4.61 -7.41 4.88
N LEU A 122 5.02 -8.58 5.36
CA LEU A 122 5.51 -9.67 4.50
C LEU A 122 4.41 -10.20 3.59
N LEU A 123 3.19 -10.41 4.11
CA LEU A 123 2.05 -10.80 3.29
C LEU A 123 1.71 -9.75 2.23
N PHE A 124 1.68 -8.47 2.61
CA PHE A 124 1.48 -7.36 1.68
C PHE A 124 2.54 -7.35 0.57
N THR A 125 3.79 -7.57 0.91
CA THR A 125 4.88 -7.64 -0.05
C THR A 125 4.75 -8.88 -0.95
N ALA A 126 4.37 -10.02 -0.39
CA ALA A 126 4.23 -11.28 -1.12
C ALA A 126 3.16 -11.22 -2.22
N VAL A 127 2.02 -10.56 -1.98
CA VAL A 127 0.99 -10.40 -3.02
C VAL A 127 1.41 -9.47 -4.15
N HIS A 128 2.50 -8.71 -3.98
CA HIS A 128 3.09 -7.86 -5.01
C HIS A 128 4.18 -8.56 -5.84
N ILE A 129 4.56 -9.81 -5.49
CA ILE A 129 5.64 -10.53 -6.20
C ILE A 129 5.32 -10.74 -7.68
N GLU A 130 4.09 -11.14 -8.00
CA GLU A 130 3.66 -11.31 -9.40
C GLU A 130 3.68 -9.99 -10.18
N GLY A 131 3.45 -8.87 -9.46
CA GLY A 131 3.48 -7.51 -9.96
C GLY A 131 4.86 -6.90 -10.10
N ALA A 132 5.81 -7.43 -9.36
CA ALA A 132 7.18 -6.95 -9.36
C ALA A 132 8.00 -7.71 -10.41
N HIS A 133 8.21 -7.14 -11.59
CA HIS A 133 9.11 -7.75 -12.60
C HIS A 133 10.56 -7.88 -12.15
N SER A 134 10.90 -7.36 -10.98
CA SER A 134 12.22 -7.44 -10.36
C SER A 134 12.08 -7.52 -8.85
N LEU A 135 12.87 -8.38 -8.24
CA LEU A 135 12.97 -8.47 -6.77
C LEU A 135 13.38 -7.13 -6.13
N SER A 136 13.99 -6.23 -6.89
CA SER A 136 14.35 -4.89 -6.41
C SER A 136 13.13 -4.02 -6.03
N ALA A 137 11.92 -4.35 -6.50
CA ALA A 137 10.71 -3.63 -6.09
C ALA A 137 10.22 -3.99 -4.68
N LEU A 138 10.59 -5.17 -4.16
CA LEU A 138 10.05 -5.69 -2.90
C LEU A 138 10.52 -4.95 -1.63
N PRO A 139 11.82 -4.58 -1.48
CA PRO A 139 12.26 -3.87 -0.29
C PRO A 139 11.55 -2.54 -0.03
N PRO A 140 11.35 -1.63 -1.01
CA PRO A 140 10.58 -0.42 -0.77
C PRO A 140 9.10 -0.69 -0.47
N ILE A 141 8.47 -1.71 -1.07
CA ILE A 141 7.09 -2.11 -0.77
C ILE A 141 6.98 -2.60 0.68
N PHE A 142 7.92 -3.42 1.14
CA PHE A 142 7.97 -3.89 2.52
C PHE A 142 8.16 -2.74 3.52
N ALA A 143 9.12 -1.85 3.27
CA ALA A 143 9.39 -0.70 4.13
C ALA A 143 8.17 0.24 4.21
N MET A 144 7.54 0.53 3.07
CA MET A 144 6.29 1.27 3.00
C MET A 144 5.22 0.60 3.87
N SER A 145 5.01 -0.70 3.70
CA SER A 145 3.98 -1.43 4.44
C SER A 145 4.17 -1.31 5.95
N ILE A 146 5.41 -1.36 6.45
CA ILE A 146 5.72 -1.14 7.88
C ILE A 146 5.30 0.27 8.32
N VAL A 147 5.63 1.29 7.54
CA VAL A 147 5.23 2.68 7.85
C VAL A 147 3.72 2.81 7.95
N LEU A 148 2.98 2.25 6.99
CA LEU A 148 1.51 2.30 6.96
C LEU A 148 0.90 1.60 8.18
N HIS A 149 1.41 0.42 8.58
CA HIS A 149 0.96 -0.27 9.81
C HIS A 149 1.22 0.55 11.07
N LEU A 150 2.43 1.11 11.20
CA LEU A 150 2.77 1.96 12.34
C LEU A 150 1.86 3.18 12.45
N MET A 151 1.51 3.80 11.32
CA MET A 151 0.62 4.95 11.30
C MET A 151 -0.81 4.56 11.67
N THR A 152 -1.32 3.45 11.14
CA THR A 152 -2.65 2.91 11.52
C THR A 152 -2.68 2.59 13.02
N TRP A 153 -1.68 1.88 13.53
CA TRP A 153 -1.62 1.51 14.95
C TRP A 153 -1.59 2.73 15.89
N LYS A 154 -0.75 3.72 15.56
CA LYS A 154 -0.59 4.93 16.38
C LYS A 154 -1.79 5.87 16.32
N SER A 155 -2.39 6.02 15.15
CA SER A 155 -3.54 6.93 14.96
C SER A 155 -4.88 6.31 15.35
N GLY A 156 -4.97 4.97 15.36
CA GLY A 156 -6.22 4.25 15.51
C GLY A 156 -7.15 4.36 14.29
N SER A 157 -6.65 4.85 13.14
CA SER A 157 -7.43 5.16 11.96
C SER A 157 -6.72 4.73 10.68
N LEU A 158 -7.48 4.38 9.64
CA LEU A 158 -6.95 4.07 8.30
C LEU A 158 -6.62 5.32 7.47
N TRP A 159 -7.09 6.52 7.85
CA TRP A 159 -6.86 7.73 7.05
C TRP A 159 -5.39 8.05 6.81
N PRO A 160 -4.48 8.01 7.83
CA PRO A 160 -3.08 8.31 7.60
C PRO A 160 -2.39 7.33 6.64
N SER A 161 -2.64 6.04 6.80
CA SER A 161 -2.07 5.02 5.91
C SER A 161 -2.66 5.15 4.50
N PHE A 162 -3.97 5.33 4.36
CA PHE A 162 -4.61 5.53 3.06
C PHE A 162 -4.06 6.75 2.33
N CYS A 163 -3.99 7.93 2.98
CA CYS A 163 -3.47 9.14 2.34
C CYS A 163 -2.02 8.99 1.89
N ALA A 164 -1.18 8.38 2.73
CA ALA A 164 0.23 8.15 2.41
C ALA A 164 0.40 7.13 1.27
N HIS A 165 -0.37 6.05 1.26
CA HIS A 165 -0.39 5.04 0.20
C HIS A 165 -0.92 5.64 -1.12
N SER A 166 -2.02 6.40 -1.06
CA SER A 166 -2.58 7.11 -2.21
C SER A 166 -1.58 8.08 -2.83
N LEU A 167 -0.85 8.83 -1.99
CA LEU A 167 0.21 9.73 -2.45
C LEU A 167 1.32 8.97 -3.20
N GLN A 168 1.79 7.86 -2.64
CA GLN A 168 2.80 7.03 -3.29
C GLN A 168 2.32 6.50 -4.64
N ASN A 169 1.11 5.92 -4.69
CA ASN A 169 0.56 5.38 -5.91
C ASN A 169 0.30 6.48 -6.97
N LEU A 170 -0.11 7.67 -6.54
CA LEU A 170 -0.25 8.83 -7.43
C LEU A 170 1.09 9.23 -8.06
N LEU A 171 2.16 9.28 -7.26
CA LEU A 171 3.51 9.58 -7.77
C LEU A 171 3.99 8.50 -8.75
N ALA A 172 3.81 7.22 -8.41
CA ALA A 172 4.16 6.10 -9.29
C ALA A 172 3.36 6.14 -10.61
N ALA A 173 2.05 6.31 -10.54
CA ALA A 173 1.19 6.40 -11.71
C ALA A 173 1.53 7.61 -12.60
N SER A 174 1.87 8.75 -11.99
CA SER A 174 2.28 9.95 -12.74
C SER A 174 3.59 9.74 -13.50
N THR A 175 4.57 9.05 -12.88
CA THR A 175 5.84 8.71 -13.57
C THR A 175 5.61 7.73 -14.72
N MET A 176 4.71 6.76 -14.56
CA MET A 176 4.31 5.83 -15.63
C MET A 176 3.65 6.56 -16.80
N LEU A 177 2.71 7.47 -16.52
CA LEU A 177 2.07 8.28 -17.57
C LEU A 177 3.06 9.16 -18.33
N ALA A 178 4.04 9.76 -17.62
CA ALA A 178 5.08 10.56 -18.26
C ALA A 178 5.97 9.70 -19.16
N ALA A 179 6.35 8.50 -18.73
CA ALA A 179 7.12 7.54 -19.53
C ALA A 179 6.34 7.06 -20.75
N ALA A 180 5.04 6.76 -20.60
CA ALA A 180 4.16 6.36 -21.70
C ALA A 180 4.03 7.45 -22.76
N ALA A 181 3.80 8.70 -22.34
CA ALA A 181 3.71 9.84 -23.25
C ALA A 181 5.00 10.06 -24.05
N LYS A 182 6.16 9.91 -23.39
CA LYS A 182 7.47 10.04 -24.05
C LYS A 182 7.73 8.92 -25.06
N SER A 183 7.26 7.71 -24.80
CA SER A 183 7.38 6.57 -25.72
C SER A 183 6.48 6.72 -26.93
N ALA A 184 5.27 7.26 -26.76
CA ALA A 184 4.31 7.49 -27.86
C ALA A 184 4.69 8.66 -28.79
N ALA A 185 5.58 9.53 -28.36
CA ALA A 185 6.06 10.68 -29.15
C ALA A 185 7.31 10.37 -30.02
N ARG A 186 7.84 9.15 -29.92
CA ARG A 186 8.97 8.62 -30.72
C ARG A 186 8.50 7.74 -31.84
#